data_40b86d2aa256638c55933fd182c1f310
#
_entry.id   40b86d2aa256638c55933fd182c1f310
#
_cell.length_a   1.000
_cell.length_b   1.000
_cell.length_c   1.000
_cell.angle_alpha   90.00
_cell.angle_beta   90.00
_cell.angle_gamma   90.00
#
_symmetry.space_group_name_H-M   'P 1'
#
loop_
_entity.id
_entity.type
_entity.pdbx_description
1 polymer ?
#
loop_
_entity_poly.entity_id
_entity_poly.type
_entity_poly.pdbx_seq_one_letter_code
_entity_poly.pdbx_strand_id
1 'polypeptide(L)'
;VITLYPDENGVPDIDALKAAVSEHTAALMITNPEDTGIYNEKIKEFVDIVHAVGGLCVYDQANLNGLFGITRARDAGFDMCHYNLHKSFSSPHGCQGPAAGAQCVCEKLAKFVAAPTVEFDGEKYYLDYNRPDSIGKLRKFYGVPAVLVRTYAYIRTLGPDGMKQIAEMSILNNNYMLKKLLEIKGISLPYAK
;
A
#
# COMPACT_ATOMS: atom_id res chain seq x y z
N VAL A 1 -16.65 12.06 5.08
CA VAL A 1 -15.61 11.67 4.10
C VAL A 1 -15.63 12.67 2.95
N ILE A 2 -14.46 13.17 2.58
CA ILE A 2 -14.26 14.06 1.43
C ILE A 2 -13.44 13.28 0.40
N THR A 3 -13.92 13.24 -0.84
CA THR A 3 -13.21 12.59 -1.95
C THR A 3 -12.47 13.66 -2.75
N LEU A 4 -11.17 13.45 -2.96
CA LEU A 4 -10.37 14.27 -3.86
C LEU A 4 -10.43 13.64 -5.26
N TYR A 5 -10.83 14.42 -6.23
CA TYR A 5 -10.86 14.00 -7.63
C TYR A 5 -9.52 14.30 -8.31
N PRO A 6 -9.16 13.56 -9.36
CA PRO A 6 -7.96 13.84 -10.12
C PRO A 6 -8.08 15.19 -10.85
N ASP A 7 -6.95 15.88 -10.92
CA ASP A 7 -6.76 17.06 -11.74
C ASP A 7 -6.57 16.68 -13.23
N GLU A 8 -6.25 17.65 -14.07
CA GLU A 8 -5.96 17.45 -15.49
C GLU A 8 -4.74 16.55 -15.77
N ASN A 9 -3.89 16.33 -14.77
CA ASN A 9 -2.73 15.46 -14.85
C ASN A 9 -3.02 14.04 -14.37
N GLY A 10 -4.23 13.75 -13.88
CA GLY A 10 -4.67 12.45 -13.42
C GLY A 10 -4.21 12.09 -12.00
N VAL A 11 -3.79 13.06 -11.20
CA VAL A 11 -3.46 12.92 -9.78
C VAL A 11 -4.43 13.75 -8.94
N PRO A 12 -4.66 13.42 -7.67
CA PRO A 12 -5.56 14.20 -6.82
C PRO A 12 -5.11 15.67 -6.74
N ASP A 13 -6.08 16.57 -6.75
CA ASP A 13 -5.82 18.01 -6.68
C ASP A 13 -5.33 18.41 -5.29
N ILE A 14 -4.10 18.93 -5.23
CA ILE A 14 -3.47 19.35 -3.97
C ILE A 14 -4.11 20.59 -3.36
N ASP A 15 -4.66 21.50 -4.18
CA ASP A 15 -5.32 22.68 -3.66
C ASP A 15 -6.71 22.33 -3.11
N ALA A 16 -7.39 21.35 -3.69
CA ALA A 16 -8.58 20.74 -3.09
C ALA A 16 -8.26 20.08 -1.73
N LEU A 17 -7.11 19.40 -1.60
CA LEU A 17 -6.67 18.87 -0.30
C LEU A 17 -6.47 19.99 0.71
N LYS A 18 -5.72 21.04 0.37
CA LYS A 18 -5.47 22.19 1.26
C LYS A 18 -6.78 22.85 1.72
N ALA A 19 -7.77 22.94 0.83
CA ALA A 19 -9.08 23.50 1.17
C ALA A 19 -9.92 22.57 2.07
N ALA A 20 -9.68 21.26 2.01
CA ALA A 20 -10.44 20.26 2.74
C ALA A 20 -9.89 19.97 4.16
N VAL A 21 -8.58 20.15 4.39
CA VAL A 21 -7.96 19.84 5.68
C VAL A 21 -8.27 20.90 6.74
N SER A 22 -8.45 20.45 7.97
CA SER A 22 -8.69 21.29 9.12
C SER A 22 -8.26 20.56 10.40
N GLU A 23 -8.41 21.19 11.55
CA GLU A 23 -8.20 20.56 12.87
C GLU A 23 -9.09 19.33 13.13
N HIS A 24 -10.14 19.15 12.31
CA HIS A 24 -11.04 17.99 12.38
C HIS A 24 -10.64 16.86 11.41
N THR A 25 -9.54 17.01 10.71
CA THR A 25 -9.06 15.99 9.76
C THR A 25 -8.41 14.84 10.54
N ALA A 26 -9.07 13.68 10.56
CA ALA A 26 -8.55 12.50 11.23
C ALA A 26 -7.47 11.79 10.41
N ALA A 27 -7.70 11.61 9.10
CA ALA A 27 -6.75 10.90 8.26
C ALA A 27 -6.94 11.22 6.76
N LEU A 28 -5.85 11.01 6.00
CA LEU A 28 -5.84 10.85 4.56
C LEU A 28 -5.62 9.37 4.22
N MET A 29 -6.41 8.82 3.31
CA MET A 29 -6.12 7.52 2.67
C MET A 29 -5.90 7.78 1.17
N ILE A 30 -4.77 7.34 0.65
CA ILE A 30 -4.39 7.58 -0.74
C ILE A 30 -3.59 6.39 -1.30
N THR A 31 -3.77 6.14 -2.58
CA THR A 31 -2.99 5.17 -3.36
C THR A 31 -1.92 5.93 -4.17
N ASN A 32 -0.76 5.31 -4.39
CA ASN A 32 0.23 5.84 -5.32
C ASN A 32 1.09 4.68 -5.89
N PRO A 33 1.17 4.44 -7.21
CA PRO A 33 0.49 5.22 -8.27
C PRO A 33 -1.03 5.24 -8.11
N GLU A 34 -1.63 6.28 -8.63
CA GLU A 34 -3.09 6.48 -8.62
C GLU A 34 -3.81 5.42 -9.48
N ASP A 35 -5.13 5.30 -9.34
CA ASP A 35 -5.95 4.41 -10.18
C ASP A 35 -5.88 4.76 -11.67
N THR A 36 -5.48 5.99 -11.99
CA THR A 36 -5.16 6.45 -13.36
C THR A 36 -3.89 5.82 -13.93
N GLY A 37 -3.08 5.15 -13.10
CA GLY A 37 -1.77 4.60 -13.44
C GLY A 37 -0.62 5.60 -13.36
N ILE A 38 -0.87 6.80 -12.88
CA ILE A 38 0.11 7.90 -12.81
C ILE A 38 0.70 7.97 -11.39
N TYR A 39 2.04 8.06 -11.31
CA TYR A 39 2.72 8.26 -10.04
C TYR A 39 2.64 9.74 -9.63
N ASN A 40 2.12 9.99 -8.45
CA ASN A 40 2.05 11.33 -7.86
C ASN A 40 3.41 11.67 -7.22
N GLU A 41 4.20 12.50 -7.91
CA GLU A 41 5.51 12.93 -7.43
C GLU A 41 5.42 13.83 -6.18
N LYS A 42 4.26 14.46 -5.96
CA LYS A 42 4.00 15.34 -4.82
C LYS A 42 3.46 14.61 -3.59
N ILE A 43 3.46 13.28 -3.59
CA ILE A 43 2.85 12.47 -2.53
C ILE A 43 3.31 12.88 -1.12
N LYS A 44 4.58 13.28 -0.98
CA LYS A 44 5.10 13.76 0.30
C LYS A 44 4.45 15.08 0.75
N GLU A 45 4.15 15.98 -0.17
CA GLU A 45 3.46 17.24 0.16
C GLU A 45 2.04 16.96 0.70
N PHE A 46 1.34 15.96 0.13
CA PHE A 46 0.05 15.52 0.64
C PHE A 46 0.13 15.06 2.09
N VAL A 47 1.15 14.26 2.40
CA VAL A 47 1.39 13.78 3.77
C VAL A 47 1.70 14.95 4.71
N ASP A 48 2.59 15.85 4.31
CA ASP A 48 2.99 17.00 5.12
C ASP A 48 1.82 17.94 5.44
N ILE A 49 0.92 18.18 4.47
CA ILE A 49 -0.30 18.98 4.66
C ILE A 49 -1.21 18.37 5.73
N VAL A 50 -1.43 17.07 5.70
CA VAL A 50 -2.32 16.38 6.66
C VAL A 50 -1.66 16.29 8.03
N HIS A 51 -0.37 16.02 8.09
CA HIS A 51 0.37 16.01 9.35
C HIS A 51 0.40 17.39 10.02
N ALA A 52 0.42 18.48 9.26
CA ALA A 52 0.41 19.84 9.80
C ALA A 52 -0.84 20.15 10.64
N VAL A 53 -1.95 19.46 10.40
CA VAL A 53 -3.18 19.59 11.18
C VAL A 53 -3.39 18.43 12.19
N GLY A 54 -2.41 17.55 12.36
CA GLY A 54 -2.44 16.42 13.29
C GLY A 54 -3.14 15.17 12.76
N GLY A 55 -3.53 15.13 11.49
CA GLY A 55 -4.12 13.95 10.85
C GLY A 55 -3.09 12.85 10.59
N LEU A 56 -3.56 11.63 10.37
CA LEU A 56 -2.74 10.47 10.01
C LEU A 56 -2.78 10.21 8.51
N CYS A 57 -1.74 9.55 7.98
CA CYS A 57 -1.68 9.21 6.57
C CYS A 57 -1.58 7.70 6.36
N VAL A 58 -2.51 7.17 5.56
CA VAL A 58 -2.61 5.76 5.19
C VAL A 58 -2.28 5.61 3.72
N TYR A 59 -1.26 4.83 3.43
CA TYR A 59 -0.87 4.50 2.06
C TYR A 59 -1.47 3.16 1.67
N ASP A 60 -2.42 3.18 0.75
CA ASP A 60 -2.88 1.96 0.12
C ASP A 60 -1.86 1.53 -0.94
N GLN A 61 -1.04 0.56 -0.58
CA GLN A 61 -0.09 -0.10 -1.46
C GLN A 61 -0.54 -1.54 -1.76
N ALA A 62 -1.84 -1.76 -1.89
CA ALA A 62 -2.39 -3.07 -2.23
C ALA A 62 -1.68 -3.70 -3.42
N ASN A 63 -1.24 -2.89 -4.38
CA ASN A 63 -0.42 -3.31 -5.51
C ASN A 63 0.96 -2.64 -5.48
N LEU A 64 2.02 -3.45 -5.34
CA LEU A 64 3.43 -3.03 -5.32
C LEU A 64 4.17 -3.39 -6.61
N ASN A 65 3.49 -3.84 -7.67
CA ASN A 65 4.15 -4.37 -8.86
C ASN A 65 5.12 -3.40 -9.54
N GLY A 66 4.90 -2.09 -9.41
CA GLY A 66 5.81 -1.07 -9.93
C GLY A 66 6.70 -0.41 -8.85
N LEU A 67 6.65 -0.86 -7.60
CA LEU A 67 7.22 -0.11 -6.47
C LEU A 67 8.31 -0.85 -5.70
N PHE A 68 8.41 -2.18 -5.82
CA PHE A 68 9.38 -2.97 -5.08
C PHE A 68 10.81 -2.45 -5.26
N GLY A 69 11.47 -2.12 -4.14
CA GLY A 69 12.85 -1.65 -4.13
C GLY A 69 13.07 -0.25 -4.74
N ILE A 70 11.99 0.46 -5.12
CA ILE A 70 12.05 1.79 -5.75
C ILE A 70 11.61 2.87 -4.77
N THR A 71 10.47 2.69 -4.10
CA THR A 71 9.94 3.64 -3.12
C THR A 71 9.37 2.92 -1.89
N ARG A 72 9.27 3.62 -0.78
CA ARG A 72 8.72 3.10 0.47
C ARG A 72 7.78 4.12 1.10
N ALA A 73 6.67 3.66 1.67
CA ALA A 73 5.71 4.50 2.39
C ALA A 73 6.39 5.36 3.48
N ARG A 74 7.36 4.78 4.20
CA ARG A 74 8.13 5.47 5.23
C ARG A 74 8.86 6.70 4.71
N ASP A 75 9.44 6.63 3.50
CA ASP A 75 10.24 7.73 2.95
C ASP A 75 9.35 8.92 2.56
N ALA A 76 8.10 8.66 2.22
CA ALA A 76 7.09 9.69 2.01
C ALA A 76 6.41 10.18 3.30
N GLY A 77 6.71 9.54 4.45
CA GLY A 77 6.23 9.95 5.77
C GLY A 77 4.91 9.33 6.21
N PHE A 78 4.39 8.33 5.52
CA PHE A 78 3.13 7.67 5.89
C PHE A 78 3.20 6.97 7.24
N ASP A 79 2.09 7.02 7.98
CA ASP A 79 1.92 6.37 9.29
C ASP A 79 1.57 4.89 9.17
N MET A 80 0.85 4.53 8.12
CA MET A 80 0.40 3.17 7.84
C MET A 80 0.50 2.87 6.35
N CYS A 81 0.71 1.59 6.03
CA CYS A 81 0.54 1.09 4.66
C CYS A 81 -0.05 -0.32 4.65
N HIS A 82 -0.77 -0.62 3.58
CA HIS A 82 -1.43 -1.89 3.36
C HIS A 82 -0.88 -2.56 2.09
N TYR A 83 -0.63 -3.86 2.17
CA TYR A 83 -0.19 -4.70 1.05
C TYR A 83 -1.14 -5.86 0.83
N ASN A 84 -1.46 -6.18 -0.42
CA ASN A 84 -2.14 -7.42 -0.75
C ASN A 84 -1.15 -8.49 -1.19
N LEU A 85 -1.08 -9.58 -0.44
CA LEU A 85 -0.19 -10.70 -0.76
C LEU A 85 -0.64 -11.42 -2.04
N HIS A 86 -1.93 -11.40 -2.33
CA HIS A 86 -2.53 -11.97 -3.53
C HIS A 86 -2.41 -11.11 -4.79
N LYS A 87 -1.75 -9.98 -4.73
CA LYS A 87 -1.40 -9.15 -5.90
C LYS A 87 0.09 -9.29 -6.22
N SER A 88 0.94 -8.61 -5.48
CA SER A 88 2.36 -8.47 -5.81
C SER A 88 3.25 -9.59 -5.27
N PHE A 89 2.76 -10.48 -4.40
CA PHE A 89 3.55 -11.53 -3.75
C PHE A 89 3.22 -12.94 -4.24
N SER A 90 2.65 -13.07 -5.43
CA SER A 90 2.38 -14.36 -6.09
C SER A 90 1.48 -15.33 -5.29
N SER A 91 0.62 -14.82 -4.43
CA SER A 91 -0.32 -15.63 -3.66
C SER A 91 -1.71 -15.63 -4.29
N PRO A 92 -2.52 -16.69 -4.12
CA PRO A 92 -3.84 -16.76 -4.72
C PRO A 92 -4.83 -15.82 -4.02
N HIS A 93 -5.75 -15.23 -4.79
CA HIS A 93 -6.92 -14.53 -4.28
C HIS A 93 -8.10 -15.46 -4.07
N GLY A 94 -8.33 -16.40 -5.01
CA GLY A 94 -9.30 -17.49 -4.90
C GLY A 94 -10.71 -17.04 -4.55
N CYS A 95 -11.26 -16.06 -5.25
CA CYS A 95 -12.57 -15.47 -4.93
C CYS A 95 -12.70 -15.03 -3.46
N GLN A 96 -11.63 -14.45 -2.92
CA GLN A 96 -11.45 -13.94 -1.55
C GLN A 96 -11.12 -15.01 -0.48
N GLY A 97 -11.28 -16.31 -0.73
CA GLY A 97 -11.03 -17.35 0.26
C GLY A 97 -9.59 -17.31 0.82
N PRO A 98 -8.56 -17.52 0.01
CA PRO A 98 -7.16 -17.47 0.44
C PRO A 98 -6.55 -16.05 0.38
N ALA A 99 -7.34 -15.03 0.10
CA ALA A 99 -6.84 -13.66 0.05
C ALA A 99 -6.23 -13.25 1.40
N ALA A 100 -5.07 -12.63 1.37
CA ALA A 100 -4.37 -12.15 2.55
C ALA A 100 -3.76 -10.78 2.30
N GLY A 101 -3.63 -10.00 3.36
CA GLY A 101 -2.98 -8.70 3.37
C GLY A 101 -2.00 -8.58 4.52
N ALA A 102 -1.07 -7.66 4.39
CA ALA A 102 -0.18 -7.25 5.46
C ALA A 102 -0.37 -5.75 5.71
N GLN A 103 -0.37 -5.39 6.97
CA GLN A 103 -0.46 -4.01 7.43
C GLN A 103 0.83 -3.63 8.14
N CYS A 104 1.45 -2.54 7.73
CA CYS A 104 2.57 -1.95 8.44
C CYS A 104 2.13 -0.62 9.05
N VAL A 105 2.67 -0.32 10.21
CA VAL A 105 2.39 0.93 10.93
C VAL A 105 3.70 1.53 11.45
N CYS A 106 3.73 2.84 11.67
CA CYS A 106 4.82 3.49 12.37
C CYS A 106 4.78 3.12 13.87
N GLU A 107 5.88 3.35 14.58
CA GLU A 107 6.04 2.93 15.98
C GLU A 107 4.97 3.49 16.90
N LYS A 108 4.58 4.76 16.75
CA LYS A 108 3.51 5.38 17.56
C LYS A 108 2.16 4.66 17.49
N LEU A 109 1.92 3.92 16.39
CA LEU A 109 0.70 3.16 16.16
C LEU A 109 0.84 1.66 16.48
N ALA A 110 2.04 1.17 16.76
CA ALA A 110 2.31 -0.26 16.98
C ALA A 110 1.50 -0.85 18.13
N LYS A 111 1.22 -0.08 19.17
CA LYS A 111 0.42 -0.53 20.31
C LYS A 111 -1.05 -0.79 19.96
N PHE A 112 -1.57 -0.17 18.91
CA PHE A 112 -2.97 -0.28 18.51
C PHE A 112 -3.25 -1.41 17.52
N VAL A 113 -2.22 -2.09 16.97
CA VAL A 113 -2.43 -3.17 16.01
C VAL A 113 -3.26 -4.31 16.62
N ALA A 114 -3.92 -5.08 15.76
CA ALA A 114 -4.79 -6.17 16.18
C ALA A 114 -4.04 -7.20 17.06
N ALA A 115 -4.72 -7.70 18.07
CA ALA A 115 -4.24 -8.79 18.91
C ALA A 115 -4.72 -10.15 18.39
N PRO A 116 -3.94 -11.25 18.62
CA PRO A 116 -2.61 -11.26 19.20
C PRO A 116 -1.52 -10.87 18.20
N THR A 117 -0.36 -10.46 18.71
CA THR A 117 0.88 -10.40 17.94
C THR A 117 1.72 -11.65 18.20
N VAL A 118 2.63 -11.96 17.27
CA VAL A 118 3.61 -13.04 17.46
C VAL A 118 4.86 -12.44 18.08
N GLU A 119 5.21 -12.90 19.28
CA GLU A 119 6.39 -12.44 20.01
C GLU A 119 7.38 -13.61 20.22
N PHE A 120 8.64 -13.28 20.51
CA PHE A 120 9.70 -14.24 20.79
C PHE A 120 10.35 -13.93 22.15
N ASP A 121 10.35 -14.91 23.06
CA ASP A 121 10.85 -14.73 24.43
C ASP A 121 12.35 -15.06 24.59
N GLY A 122 13.04 -15.39 23.48
CA GLY A 122 14.41 -15.86 23.46
C GLY A 122 14.57 -17.36 23.26
N GLU A 123 13.51 -18.14 23.50
CA GLU A 123 13.49 -19.60 23.35
C GLU A 123 12.41 -20.06 22.35
N LYS A 124 11.22 -19.47 22.43
CA LYS A 124 10.07 -19.86 21.61
C LYS A 124 9.23 -18.67 21.16
N TYR A 125 8.48 -18.89 20.09
CA TYR A 125 7.44 -17.97 19.65
C TYR A 125 6.14 -18.23 20.40
N TYR A 126 5.43 -17.15 20.74
CA TYR A 126 4.12 -17.21 21.37
C TYR A 126 3.18 -16.13 20.83
N LEU A 127 1.88 -16.32 21.10
CA LEU A 127 0.87 -15.31 20.77
C LEU A 127 0.62 -14.41 21.98
N ASP A 128 0.96 -13.14 21.84
CA ASP A 128 0.72 -12.14 22.89
C ASP A 128 -0.67 -11.53 22.74
N TYR A 129 -1.53 -11.80 23.72
CA TYR A 129 -2.87 -11.26 23.88
C TYR A 129 -2.91 -10.07 24.86
N ASN A 130 -1.85 -9.80 25.59
CA ASN A 130 -1.79 -8.75 26.60
C ASN A 130 -1.46 -7.39 25.98
N ARG A 131 -2.38 -6.88 25.18
CA ARG A 131 -2.23 -5.62 24.44
C ARG A 131 -3.43 -4.71 24.73
N PRO A 132 -3.41 -3.94 25.85
CA PRO A 132 -4.56 -3.18 26.33
C PRO A 132 -5.01 -2.07 25.38
N ASP A 133 -4.10 -1.49 24.61
CA ASP A 133 -4.38 -0.43 23.63
C ASP A 133 -4.80 -0.98 22.25
N SER A 134 -4.73 -2.30 22.03
CA SER A 134 -5.05 -2.91 20.75
C SER A 134 -6.50 -2.68 20.33
N ILE A 135 -6.73 -2.53 19.01
CA ILE A 135 -8.08 -2.57 18.43
C ILE A 135 -8.78 -3.92 18.60
N GLY A 136 -8.13 -4.88 19.25
CA GLY A 136 -8.64 -6.20 19.55
C GLY A 136 -8.49 -7.21 18.43
N LYS A 137 -9.16 -8.34 18.58
CA LYS A 137 -9.12 -9.44 17.63
C LYS A 137 -10.10 -9.18 16.49
N LEU A 138 -9.61 -9.01 15.27
CA LEU A 138 -10.43 -8.68 14.11
C LEU A 138 -11.20 -9.88 13.54
N ARG A 139 -10.63 -11.09 13.60
CA ARG A 139 -11.18 -12.32 13.00
C ARG A 139 -10.97 -13.53 13.92
N LYS A 140 -11.73 -14.60 13.66
CA LYS A 140 -11.54 -15.89 14.35
C LYS A 140 -10.23 -16.58 13.98
N PHE A 141 -9.69 -16.30 12.79
CA PHE A 141 -8.45 -16.88 12.26
C PHE A 141 -7.30 -15.88 12.39
N TYR A 142 -6.07 -16.40 12.35
CA TYR A 142 -4.81 -15.64 12.43
C TYR A 142 -4.16 -15.44 11.06
N GLY A 143 -4.95 -15.39 10.00
CA GLY A 143 -4.50 -15.33 8.62
C GLY A 143 -4.60 -16.69 7.92
N VAL A 144 -3.94 -16.80 6.77
CA VAL A 144 -3.90 -18.01 5.94
C VAL A 144 -2.46 -18.52 5.90
N PRO A 145 -2.02 -19.42 6.83
CA PRO A 145 -0.62 -19.80 6.98
C PRO A 145 0.04 -20.30 5.70
N ALA A 146 -0.67 -21.12 4.91
CA ALA A 146 -0.14 -21.62 3.64
C ALA A 146 0.18 -20.49 2.63
N VAL A 147 -0.63 -19.43 2.60
CA VAL A 147 -0.40 -18.24 1.77
C VAL A 147 0.79 -17.45 2.29
N LEU A 148 0.93 -17.32 3.61
CA LEU A 148 2.08 -16.64 4.21
C LEU A 148 3.39 -17.37 3.92
N VAL A 149 3.41 -18.70 4.01
CA VAL A 149 4.58 -19.52 3.66
C VAL A 149 4.92 -19.38 2.18
N ARG A 150 3.92 -19.38 1.29
CA ARG A 150 4.13 -19.14 -0.15
C ARG A 150 4.74 -17.77 -0.41
N THR A 151 4.21 -16.72 0.20
CA THR A 151 4.74 -15.36 0.10
C THR A 151 6.18 -15.29 0.60
N TYR A 152 6.47 -15.90 1.74
CA TYR A 152 7.82 -15.98 2.29
C TYR A 152 8.78 -16.67 1.31
N ALA A 153 8.40 -17.83 0.79
CA ALA A 153 9.21 -18.56 -0.20
C ALA A 153 9.49 -17.72 -1.45
N TYR A 154 8.46 -17.01 -1.96
CA TYR A 154 8.59 -16.11 -3.09
C TYR A 154 9.63 -15.01 -2.85
N ILE A 155 9.52 -14.30 -1.72
CA ILE A 155 10.46 -13.24 -1.34
C ILE A 155 11.87 -13.80 -1.17
N ARG A 156 12.02 -14.95 -0.54
CA ARG A 156 13.32 -15.60 -0.32
C ARG A 156 13.97 -16.07 -1.61
N THR A 157 13.18 -16.56 -2.56
CA THR A 157 13.68 -17.01 -3.86
C THR A 157 14.21 -15.85 -4.70
N LEU A 158 13.52 -14.72 -4.68
CA LEU A 158 13.88 -13.56 -5.50
C LEU A 158 14.99 -12.72 -4.87
N GLY A 159 14.99 -12.61 -3.55
CA GLY A 159 15.87 -11.70 -2.84
C GLY A 159 15.58 -10.21 -3.16
N PRO A 160 16.37 -9.28 -2.62
CA PRO A 160 16.14 -7.85 -2.81
C PRO A 160 16.28 -7.42 -4.28
N ASP A 161 17.26 -7.93 -4.98
CA ASP A 161 17.53 -7.56 -6.37
C ASP A 161 16.44 -8.10 -7.31
N GLY A 162 16.01 -9.35 -7.12
CA GLY A 162 14.93 -9.95 -7.89
C GLY A 162 13.59 -9.23 -7.66
N MET A 163 13.29 -8.80 -6.45
CA MET A 163 12.09 -8.01 -6.14
C MET A 163 12.11 -6.67 -6.89
N LYS A 164 13.24 -5.96 -6.92
CA LYS A 164 13.38 -4.73 -7.69
C LYS A 164 13.24 -4.97 -9.18
N GLN A 165 13.90 -6.02 -9.70
CA GLN A 165 13.83 -6.38 -11.12
C GLN A 165 12.39 -6.69 -11.57
N ILE A 166 11.58 -7.35 -10.74
CA ILE A 166 10.17 -7.59 -11.04
C ILE A 166 9.42 -6.27 -11.21
N ALA A 167 9.65 -5.28 -10.35
CA ALA A 167 8.99 -3.98 -10.48
C ALA A 167 9.38 -3.29 -11.79
N GLU A 168 10.65 -3.25 -12.10
CA GLU A 168 11.16 -2.68 -13.36
C GLU A 168 10.57 -3.37 -14.59
N MET A 169 10.54 -4.71 -14.59
CA MET A 169 9.96 -5.50 -15.68
C MET A 169 8.45 -5.32 -15.81
N SER A 170 7.74 -5.18 -14.68
CA SER A 170 6.29 -4.92 -14.69
C SER A 170 5.97 -3.59 -15.37
N ILE A 171 6.72 -2.54 -15.04
CA ILE A 171 6.58 -1.21 -15.67
C ILE A 171 6.94 -1.27 -17.16
N LEU A 172 8.04 -1.91 -17.51
CA LEU A 172 8.46 -2.07 -18.91
C LEU A 172 7.39 -2.77 -19.73
N ASN A 173 6.87 -3.90 -19.26
CA ASN A 173 5.83 -4.67 -19.94
C ASN A 173 4.54 -3.86 -20.10
N ASN A 174 4.14 -3.13 -19.08
CA ASN A 174 2.94 -2.28 -19.14
C ASN A 174 3.11 -1.14 -20.17
N ASN A 175 4.23 -0.46 -20.15
CA ASN A 175 4.53 0.60 -21.12
C ASN A 175 4.62 0.06 -22.57
N TYR A 176 5.18 -1.12 -22.76
CA TYR A 176 5.19 -1.77 -24.06
C TYR A 176 3.77 -2.07 -24.54
N MET A 177 2.95 -2.66 -23.68
CA MET A 177 1.53 -2.95 -23.97
C MET A 177 0.77 -1.66 -24.30
N LEU A 178 0.92 -0.61 -23.47
CA LEU A 178 0.29 0.69 -23.70
C LEU A 178 0.66 1.25 -25.08
N LYS A 179 1.96 1.24 -25.44
CA LYS A 179 2.42 1.69 -26.74
C LYS A 179 1.72 0.94 -27.88
N LYS A 180 1.55 -0.38 -27.75
CA LYS A 180 0.87 -1.22 -28.75
C LYS A 180 -0.63 -0.95 -28.82
N LEU A 181 -1.27 -0.72 -27.69
CA LEU A 181 -2.69 -0.38 -27.64
C LEU A 181 -3.00 0.96 -28.31
N LEU A 182 -2.13 1.97 -28.15
CA LEU A 182 -2.30 3.28 -28.77
C LEU A 182 -2.14 3.25 -30.32
N GLU A 183 -1.61 2.18 -30.91
CA GLU A 183 -1.61 1.97 -32.36
C GLU A 183 -3.02 1.59 -32.88
N ILE A 184 -3.96 1.21 -32.01
CA ILE A 184 -5.30 0.78 -32.36
C ILE A 184 -6.24 1.98 -32.44
N LYS A 185 -6.93 2.13 -33.59
CA LYS A 185 -7.90 3.25 -33.78
C LYS A 185 -9.01 3.19 -32.73
N GLY A 186 -9.25 4.30 -32.06
CA GLY A 186 -10.29 4.46 -31.06
C GLY A 186 -9.83 4.22 -29.62
N ILE A 187 -8.57 3.87 -29.41
CA ILE A 187 -7.94 3.85 -28.08
C ILE A 187 -7.21 5.15 -27.85
N SER A 188 -7.43 5.76 -26.70
CA SER A 188 -6.76 6.98 -26.26
C SER A 188 -6.37 6.89 -24.79
N LEU A 189 -5.40 7.68 -24.39
CA LEU A 189 -4.97 7.84 -23.00
C LEU A 189 -5.53 9.14 -22.44
N PRO A 190 -6.42 9.11 -21.44
CA PRO A 190 -7.11 10.31 -20.97
C PRO A 190 -6.21 11.35 -20.31
N TYR A 191 -5.11 10.89 -19.68
CA TYR A 191 -4.13 11.72 -18.96
C TYR A 191 -2.75 11.63 -19.59
N ALA A 192 -2.65 11.57 -20.92
CA ALA A 192 -1.37 11.56 -21.62
C ALA A 192 -0.66 12.92 -21.44
N LYS A 193 0.59 12.87 -21.03
CA LYS A 193 1.55 13.95 -21.15
C LYS A 193 2.48 13.71 -22.31
#